data_bb5b2399135625c868509fb4fc6b9b06
#
_entry.id   bb5b2399135625c868509fb4fc6b9b06
#
_cell.length_a   1.000
_cell.length_b   1.000
_cell.length_c   1.000
_cell.angle_alpha   90.00
_cell.angle_beta   90.00
_cell.angle_gamma   90.00
#
_symmetry.space_group_name_H-M   'P 1'
#
loop_
_entity.id
_entity.type
_entity.pdbx_description
1 polymer ?
#
loop_
_entity_poly.entity_id
_entity_poly.type
_entity_poly.pdbx_seq_one_letter_code
_entity_poly.pdbx_strand_id
1 'polypeptide(L)'
;MPLSDLDQRLLLHSVADRLNTVADHLPLPDQFTPPPDPGLSEILDDEVRHLARLLGYLAGEHAFRHRAATRYPNRVTTISRRTALTIASAAEPTAAALAALGSAVHHLGRLADLAHQAPSPARARATAAAHDALADRMVGARTHLARASKQLRTAADTWTAPILTTPPPAPSTSTTHRPRNRPCT
;
A
#
# COMPACT_ATOMS: atom_id res chain seq x y z
N MET A 1 -9.86 5.04 -24.34
CA MET A 1 -10.48 3.71 -24.13
C MET A 1 -10.41 3.35 -22.66
N PRO A 2 -11.42 2.76 -22.04
CA PRO A 2 -11.29 2.27 -20.68
C PRO A 2 -10.24 1.14 -20.67
N LEU A 3 -9.38 1.13 -19.65
CA LEU A 3 -8.43 0.04 -19.41
C LEU A 3 -9.22 -1.26 -19.21
N SER A 4 -8.71 -2.37 -19.74
CA SER A 4 -9.30 -3.69 -19.46
C SER A 4 -9.16 -4.04 -17.98
N ASP A 5 -9.94 -5.00 -17.49
CA ASP A 5 -9.85 -5.47 -16.12
C ASP A 5 -8.46 -6.05 -15.81
N LEU A 6 -7.85 -6.69 -16.81
CA LEU A 6 -6.47 -7.20 -16.70
C LEU A 6 -5.47 -6.06 -16.54
N ASP A 7 -5.58 -5.00 -17.36
CA ASP A 7 -4.67 -3.84 -17.26
C ASP A 7 -4.78 -3.16 -15.91
N GLN A 8 -5.98 -3.07 -15.34
CA GLN A 8 -6.20 -2.48 -14.03
C GLN A 8 -5.54 -3.30 -12.90
N ARG A 9 -5.61 -4.63 -13.00
CA ARG A 9 -4.92 -5.52 -12.06
C ARG A 9 -3.41 -5.41 -12.17
N LEU A 10 -2.88 -5.45 -13.40
CA LEU A 10 -1.45 -5.29 -13.66
C LEU A 10 -0.93 -3.95 -13.14
N LEU A 11 -1.72 -2.89 -13.26
CA LEU A 11 -1.40 -1.59 -12.69
C LEU A 11 -1.22 -1.66 -11.16
N LEU A 12 -2.18 -2.28 -10.45
CA LEU A 12 -2.11 -2.39 -8.99
C LEU A 12 -0.91 -3.23 -8.53
N HIS A 13 -0.65 -4.36 -9.20
CA HIS A 13 0.53 -5.18 -8.92
C HIS A 13 1.83 -4.41 -9.19
N SER A 14 1.94 -3.72 -10.33
CA SER A 14 3.12 -2.92 -10.67
C SER A 14 3.42 -1.83 -9.64
N VAL A 15 2.38 -1.14 -9.14
CA VAL A 15 2.57 -0.13 -8.08
C VAL A 15 2.97 -0.80 -6.75
N ALA A 16 2.35 -1.93 -6.40
CA ALA A 16 2.71 -2.68 -5.20
C ALA A 16 4.17 -3.15 -5.22
N ASP A 17 4.65 -3.61 -6.38
CA ASP A 17 6.03 -4.05 -6.55
C ASP A 17 7.02 -2.89 -6.41
N ARG A 18 6.71 -1.72 -6.97
CA ARG A 18 7.54 -0.51 -6.79
C ARG A 18 7.62 -0.07 -5.32
N LEU A 19 6.51 -0.15 -4.57
CA LEU A 19 6.51 0.16 -3.14
C LEU A 19 7.37 -0.83 -2.34
N ASN A 20 7.34 -2.12 -2.70
CA ASN A 20 8.20 -3.12 -2.09
C ASN A 20 9.68 -2.88 -2.45
N THR A 21 9.98 -2.51 -3.70
CA THR A 21 11.35 -2.17 -4.10
C THR A 21 11.93 -1.04 -3.22
N VAL A 22 11.15 0.01 -2.95
CA VAL A 22 11.55 1.07 -2.00
C VAL A 22 11.80 0.48 -0.60
N ALA A 23 10.88 -0.38 -0.11
CA ALA A 23 11.05 -1.00 1.21
C ALA A 23 12.30 -1.88 1.31
N ASP A 24 12.63 -2.60 0.24
CA ASP A 24 13.78 -3.52 0.18
C ASP A 24 15.13 -2.76 0.11
N HIS A 25 15.15 -1.57 -0.50
CA HIS A 25 16.34 -0.71 -0.55
C HIS A 25 16.62 0.02 0.76
N LEU A 26 15.60 0.20 1.62
CA LEU A 26 15.83 0.83 2.91
C LEU A 26 16.72 -0.05 3.79
N PRO A 27 17.81 0.48 4.39
CA PRO A 27 18.68 -0.29 5.26
C PRO A 27 17.94 -0.81 6.49
N LEU A 28 18.38 -1.95 7.00
CA LEU A 28 17.83 -2.56 8.23
C LEU A 28 18.38 -1.85 9.47
N PRO A 29 17.64 -1.82 10.58
CA PRO A 29 18.06 -1.16 11.81
C PRO A 29 19.40 -1.65 12.36
N ASP A 30 19.74 -2.92 12.17
CA ASP A 30 21.00 -3.55 12.59
C ASP A 30 22.22 -3.10 11.75
N GLN A 31 21.98 -2.46 10.61
CA GLN A 31 23.02 -1.88 9.75
C GLN A 31 23.41 -0.45 10.16
N PHE A 32 22.69 0.15 11.12
CA PHE A 32 23.00 1.49 11.62
C PHE A 32 24.08 1.44 12.69
N THR A 33 25.36 1.35 12.29
CA THR A 33 26.47 1.49 13.24
C THR A 33 26.87 2.96 13.41
N PRO A 34 27.16 3.42 14.65
CA PRO A 34 27.73 4.74 14.87
C PRO A 34 29.25 4.77 14.49
N PRO A 35 29.77 5.75 13.76
CA PRO A 35 29.04 6.85 13.10
C PRO A 35 28.25 6.37 11.89
N PRO A 36 27.14 7.03 11.51
CA PRO A 36 26.35 6.63 10.37
C PRO A 36 27.20 6.66 9.09
N ASP A 37 27.05 5.64 8.26
CA ASP A 37 27.69 5.56 6.96
C ASP A 37 27.27 6.77 6.09
N PRO A 38 28.21 7.51 5.48
CA PRO A 38 27.90 8.58 4.51
C PRO A 38 26.94 8.11 3.41
N GLY A 39 27.05 6.87 2.94
CA GLY A 39 26.17 6.29 1.94
C GLY A 39 24.68 6.20 2.37
N LEU A 40 24.41 6.20 3.67
CA LEU A 40 23.04 6.21 4.18
C LEU A 40 22.26 7.47 3.77
N SER A 41 22.92 8.64 3.72
CA SER A 41 22.31 9.88 3.27
C SER A 41 21.89 9.82 1.81
N GLU A 42 22.71 9.24 0.95
CA GLU A 42 22.45 9.08 -0.49
C GLU A 42 21.28 8.12 -0.71
N ILE A 43 21.27 6.98 -0.01
CA ILE A 43 20.16 6.01 -0.08
C ILE A 43 18.84 6.67 0.35
N LEU A 44 18.82 7.39 1.47
CA LEU A 44 17.62 8.06 1.94
C LEU A 44 17.13 9.15 0.97
N ASP A 45 18.02 9.92 0.38
CA ASP A 45 17.67 10.95 -0.61
C ASP A 45 17.03 10.32 -1.85
N ASP A 46 17.61 9.26 -2.38
CA ASP A 46 17.08 8.55 -3.54
C ASP A 46 15.70 7.92 -3.25
N GLU A 47 15.52 7.26 -2.10
CA GLU A 47 14.25 6.63 -1.76
C GLU A 47 13.17 7.64 -1.40
N VAL A 48 13.50 8.77 -0.79
CA VAL A 48 12.56 9.90 -0.59
C VAL A 48 12.07 10.42 -1.94
N ARG A 49 12.97 10.65 -2.90
CA ARG A 49 12.58 11.11 -4.25
C ARG A 49 11.74 10.08 -4.98
N HIS A 50 12.11 8.80 -4.88
CA HIS A 50 11.38 7.71 -5.50
C HIS A 50 9.96 7.61 -4.93
N LEU A 51 9.83 7.62 -3.62
CA LEU A 51 8.53 7.53 -2.93
C LEU A 51 7.66 8.76 -3.19
N ALA A 52 8.24 9.97 -3.26
CA ALA A 52 7.52 11.19 -3.63
C ALA A 52 6.93 11.10 -5.04
N ARG A 53 7.67 10.54 -6.02
CA ARG A 53 7.17 10.30 -7.38
C ARG A 53 6.02 9.28 -7.38
N LEU A 54 6.14 8.19 -6.61
CA LEU A 54 5.08 7.20 -6.48
C LEU A 54 3.81 7.78 -5.86
N LEU A 55 3.94 8.59 -4.81
CA LEU A 55 2.80 9.29 -4.20
C LEU A 55 2.15 10.26 -5.19
N GLY A 56 2.96 11.03 -5.94
CA GLY A 56 2.48 11.91 -7.00
C GLY A 56 1.73 11.15 -8.09
N TYR A 57 2.24 9.97 -8.46
CA TYR A 57 1.58 9.09 -9.42
C TYR A 57 0.21 8.59 -8.91
N LEU A 58 0.13 8.11 -7.65
CA LEU A 58 -1.13 7.65 -7.04
C LEU A 58 -2.17 8.77 -7.01
N ALA A 59 -1.77 9.97 -6.60
CA ALA A 59 -2.65 11.15 -6.56
C ALA A 59 -3.12 11.56 -7.96
N GLY A 60 -2.21 11.58 -8.94
CA GLY A 60 -2.52 11.90 -10.35
C GLY A 60 -3.46 10.90 -10.98
N GLU A 61 -3.23 9.61 -10.78
CA GLU A 61 -4.07 8.52 -11.31
C GLU A 61 -5.48 8.56 -10.68
N HIS A 62 -5.57 8.79 -9.37
CA HIS A 62 -6.85 8.99 -8.70
C HIS A 62 -7.61 10.19 -9.28
N ALA A 63 -6.95 11.33 -9.41
CA ALA A 63 -7.55 12.56 -9.94
C ALA A 63 -8.00 12.38 -11.42
N PHE A 64 -7.21 11.68 -12.23
CA PHE A 64 -7.57 11.34 -13.61
C PHE A 64 -8.85 10.50 -13.66
N ARG A 65 -8.93 9.41 -12.87
CA ARG A 65 -10.11 8.53 -12.80
C ARG A 65 -11.34 9.26 -12.28
N HIS A 66 -11.17 10.10 -11.28
CA HIS A 66 -12.26 10.92 -10.74
C HIS A 66 -12.84 11.86 -11.80
N ARG A 67 -12.00 12.59 -12.53
CA ARG A 67 -12.44 13.47 -13.63
C ARG A 67 -13.14 12.68 -14.75
N ALA A 68 -12.59 11.52 -15.11
CA ALA A 68 -13.21 10.67 -16.13
C ALA A 68 -14.58 10.15 -15.69
N ALA A 69 -14.73 9.78 -14.42
CA ALA A 69 -15.99 9.33 -13.84
C ALA A 69 -17.05 10.44 -13.81
N THR A 70 -16.65 11.67 -13.49
CA THR A 70 -17.55 12.83 -13.48
C THR A 70 -18.00 13.19 -14.90
N ARG A 71 -17.07 13.16 -15.87
CA ARG A 71 -17.38 13.53 -17.26
C ARG A 71 -18.17 12.47 -18.04
N TYR A 72 -17.96 11.19 -17.72
CA TYR A 72 -18.57 10.07 -18.44
C TYR A 72 -19.13 9.01 -17.46
N PRO A 73 -20.17 9.33 -16.66
CA PRO A 73 -20.66 8.46 -15.59
C PRO A 73 -21.14 7.10 -16.11
N ASN A 74 -21.71 7.06 -17.31
CA ASN A 74 -22.24 5.84 -17.94
C ASN A 74 -21.14 4.90 -18.49
N ARG A 75 -19.88 5.34 -18.53
CA ARG A 75 -18.73 4.54 -18.99
C ARG A 75 -17.87 3.99 -17.85
N VAL A 76 -18.20 4.31 -16.61
CA VAL A 76 -17.43 3.91 -15.44
C VAL A 76 -17.91 2.56 -14.97
N THR A 77 -17.04 1.57 -15.08
CA THR A 77 -17.30 0.21 -14.57
C THR A 77 -17.15 0.16 -13.05
N THR A 78 -17.77 -0.84 -12.41
CA THR A 78 -17.58 -1.10 -10.98
C THR A 78 -16.11 -1.33 -10.63
N ILE A 79 -15.38 -2.03 -11.51
CA ILE A 79 -13.95 -2.30 -11.33
C ILE A 79 -13.16 -1.00 -11.37
N SER A 80 -13.44 -0.11 -12.32
CA SER A 80 -12.76 1.20 -12.40
C SER A 80 -12.96 2.04 -11.14
N ARG A 81 -14.16 2.03 -10.55
CA ARG A 81 -14.43 2.72 -9.27
C ARG A 81 -13.64 2.09 -8.12
N ARG A 82 -13.62 0.76 -8.03
CA ARG A 82 -12.84 0.03 -7.00
C ARG A 82 -11.36 0.32 -7.14
N THR A 83 -10.81 0.30 -8.37
CA THR A 83 -9.41 0.68 -8.62
C THR A 83 -9.11 2.09 -8.12
N ALA A 84 -9.96 3.06 -8.43
CA ALA A 84 -9.78 4.44 -7.97
C ALA A 84 -9.77 4.54 -6.44
N LEU A 85 -10.67 3.85 -5.75
CA LEU A 85 -10.71 3.80 -4.29
C LEU A 85 -9.47 3.11 -3.71
N THR A 86 -9.03 2.01 -4.30
CA THR A 86 -7.83 1.29 -3.86
C THR A 86 -6.58 2.16 -3.99
N ILE A 87 -6.43 2.87 -5.12
CA ILE A 87 -5.31 3.81 -5.33
C ILE A 87 -5.35 4.93 -4.29
N ALA A 88 -6.53 5.53 -4.03
CA ALA A 88 -6.68 6.55 -3.00
C ALA A 88 -6.34 6.03 -1.60
N SER A 89 -6.78 4.81 -1.26
CA SER A 89 -6.49 4.19 0.03
C SER A 89 -5.01 3.86 0.23
N ALA A 90 -4.30 3.50 -0.85
CA ALA A 90 -2.85 3.24 -0.79
C ALA A 90 -2.03 4.52 -0.67
N ALA A 91 -2.56 5.67 -1.08
CA ALA A 91 -1.87 6.95 -0.99
C ALA A 91 -1.62 7.38 0.47
N GLU A 92 -2.53 7.08 1.40
CA GLU A 92 -2.38 7.40 2.83
C GLU A 92 -1.15 6.72 3.45
N PRO A 93 -1.00 5.39 3.44
CA PRO A 93 0.19 4.75 3.99
C PRO A 93 1.46 5.10 3.22
N THR A 94 1.38 5.38 1.90
CA THR A 94 2.53 5.86 1.12
C THR A 94 3.00 7.24 1.60
N ALA A 95 2.08 8.16 1.88
CA ALA A 95 2.39 9.48 2.45
C ALA A 95 2.96 9.36 3.87
N ALA A 96 2.44 8.44 4.69
CA ALA A 96 2.97 8.16 6.03
C ALA A 96 4.41 7.61 5.98
N ALA A 97 4.72 6.75 5.01
CA ALA A 97 6.08 6.28 4.77
C ALA A 97 7.03 7.43 4.37
N LEU A 98 6.58 8.30 3.47
CA LEU A 98 7.37 9.47 3.06
C LEU A 98 7.64 10.42 4.25
N ALA A 99 6.66 10.68 5.09
CA ALA A 99 6.82 11.46 6.31
C ALA A 99 7.80 10.82 7.30
N ALA A 100 7.76 9.48 7.45
CA ALA A 100 8.70 8.75 8.27
C ALA A 100 10.15 8.86 7.73
N LEU A 101 10.35 8.76 6.41
CA LEU A 101 11.66 8.97 5.77
C LEU A 101 12.17 10.41 5.94
N GLY A 102 11.30 11.42 5.78
CA GLY A 102 11.67 12.81 6.05
C GLY A 102 12.13 13.01 7.52
N SER A 103 11.46 12.34 8.46
CA SER A 103 11.87 12.32 9.88
C SER A 103 13.20 11.60 10.08
N ALA A 104 13.47 10.52 9.34
CA ALA A 104 14.75 9.80 9.37
C ALA A 104 15.90 10.70 8.89
N VAL A 105 15.72 11.43 7.80
CA VAL A 105 16.70 12.43 7.30
C VAL A 105 17.00 13.48 8.36
N HIS A 106 15.97 13.99 9.08
CA HIS A 106 16.19 14.93 10.19
C HIS A 106 17.08 14.33 11.29
N HIS A 107 16.82 13.08 11.71
CA HIS A 107 17.64 12.43 12.74
C HIS A 107 19.06 12.15 12.27
N LEU A 108 19.24 11.83 10.98
CA LEU A 108 20.57 11.68 10.38
C LEU A 108 21.36 13.02 10.42
N GLY A 109 20.71 14.14 10.08
CA GLY A 109 21.30 15.47 10.22
C GLY A 109 21.69 15.81 11.67
N ARG A 110 20.85 15.43 12.66
CA ARG A 110 21.18 15.58 14.06
C ARG A 110 22.39 14.74 14.48
N LEU A 111 22.54 13.52 14.00
CA LEU A 111 23.69 12.68 14.26
C LEU A 111 24.97 13.30 13.69
N ALA A 112 24.90 13.87 12.48
CA ALA A 112 26.02 14.59 11.88
C ALA A 112 26.43 15.82 12.71
N ASP A 113 25.48 16.63 13.18
CA ASP A 113 25.74 17.78 14.05
C ASP A 113 26.38 17.36 15.37
N LEU A 114 25.83 16.32 16.02
CA LEU A 114 26.38 15.78 17.26
C LEU A 114 27.81 15.23 17.09
N ALA A 115 28.17 14.75 15.92
CA ALA A 115 29.52 14.25 15.64
C ALA A 115 30.59 15.36 15.76
N HIS A 116 30.24 16.60 15.49
CA HIS A 116 31.13 17.77 15.57
C HIS A 116 31.21 18.41 16.96
N GLN A 117 30.36 18.00 17.92
CA GLN A 117 30.37 18.53 19.29
C GLN A 117 31.46 17.90 20.15
N ALA A 118 31.94 18.61 21.17
CA ALA A 118 32.87 18.08 22.13
C ALA A 118 32.33 16.84 22.86
N PRO A 119 33.16 15.84 23.16
CA PRO A 119 32.75 14.65 23.92
C PRO A 119 32.18 15.01 25.29
N SER A 120 30.96 14.56 25.58
CA SER A 120 30.30 14.73 26.88
C SER A 120 29.26 13.64 27.12
N PRO A 121 28.90 13.35 28.39
CA PRO A 121 27.83 12.40 28.70
C PRO A 121 26.47 12.85 28.12
N ALA A 122 26.24 14.14 28.01
CA ALA A 122 25.01 14.68 27.40
C ALA A 122 24.99 14.40 25.88
N ARG A 123 26.12 14.62 25.16
CA ARG A 123 26.26 14.27 23.77
C ARG A 123 26.04 12.78 23.53
N ALA A 124 26.65 11.90 24.34
CA ALA A 124 26.50 10.45 24.19
C ALA A 124 25.02 10.03 24.29
N ARG A 125 24.28 10.57 25.26
CA ARG A 125 22.83 10.31 25.42
C ARG A 125 22.04 10.85 24.23
N ALA A 126 22.33 12.06 23.75
CA ALA A 126 21.66 12.66 22.60
C ALA A 126 21.92 11.86 21.32
N THR A 127 23.15 11.34 21.13
CA THR A 127 23.52 10.49 20.00
C THR A 127 22.74 9.16 20.02
N ALA A 128 22.68 8.49 21.18
CA ALA A 128 21.90 7.27 21.33
C ALA A 128 20.40 7.52 21.00
N ALA A 129 19.81 8.56 21.59
CA ALA A 129 18.40 8.89 21.32
C ALA A 129 18.11 9.24 19.84
N ALA A 130 19.04 9.94 19.17
CA ALA A 130 18.88 10.24 17.74
C ALA A 130 19.02 8.98 16.88
N HIS A 131 19.89 8.06 17.26
CA HIS A 131 20.08 6.78 16.60
C HIS A 131 18.84 5.88 16.73
N ASP A 132 18.31 5.72 17.93
CA ASP A 132 17.09 4.96 18.19
C ASP A 132 15.91 5.54 17.41
N ALA A 133 15.75 6.87 17.43
CA ALA A 133 14.70 7.53 16.67
C ALA A 133 14.86 7.33 15.16
N LEU A 134 16.07 7.36 14.61
CA LEU A 134 16.34 7.03 13.20
C LEU A 134 15.87 5.61 12.86
N ALA A 135 16.27 4.63 13.67
CA ALA A 135 15.88 3.23 13.52
C ALA A 135 14.36 3.04 13.53
N ASP A 136 13.67 3.66 14.50
CA ASP A 136 12.21 3.61 14.63
C ASP A 136 11.51 4.18 13.38
N ARG A 137 12.03 5.30 12.82
CA ARG A 137 11.47 5.91 11.60
C ARG A 137 11.64 5.01 10.38
N MET A 138 12.75 4.31 10.27
CA MET A 138 12.99 3.35 9.19
C MET A 138 12.06 2.15 9.28
N VAL A 139 11.87 1.58 10.47
CA VAL A 139 10.89 0.50 10.71
C VAL A 139 9.48 0.97 10.38
N GLY A 140 9.11 2.17 10.81
CA GLY A 140 7.82 2.78 10.50
C GLY A 140 7.59 2.95 9.00
N ALA A 141 8.57 3.46 8.26
CA ALA A 141 8.49 3.60 6.81
C ALA A 141 8.26 2.26 6.12
N ARG A 142 9.04 1.21 6.47
CA ARG A 142 8.85 -0.15 5.94
C ARG A 142 7.45 -0.71 6.23
N THR A 143 6.96 -0.52 7.46
CA THR A 143 5.63 -0.96 7.86
C THR A 143 4.52 -0.31 7.03
N HIS A 144 4.63 1.00 6.79
CA HIS A 144 3.68 1.73 5.95
C HIS A 144 3.73 1.29 4.49
N LEU A 145 4.92 1.06 3.92
CA LEU A 145 5.11 0.55 2.56
C LEU A 145 4.53 -0.85 2.40
N ALA A 146 4.79 -1.75 3.35
CA ALA A 146 4.21 -3.10 3.35
C ALA A 146 2.68 -3.07 3.42
N ARG A 147 2.10 -2.16 4.22
CA ARG A 147 0.64 -1.96 4.30
C ARG A 147 0.08 -1.49 2.95
N ALA A 148 0.69 -0.49 2.31
CA ALA A 148 0.26 0.03 1.01
C ALA A 148 0.32 -1.05 -0.07
N SER A 149 1.44 -1.76 -0.16
CA SER A 149 1.65 -2.86 -1.12
C SER A 149 0.63 -3.99 -0.91
N LYS A 150 0.40 -4.41 0.33
CA LYS A 150 -0.60 -5.44 0.67
C LYS A 150 -2.01 -5.01 0.25
N GLN A 151 -2.42 -3.76 0.50
CA GLN A 151 -3.73 -3.25 0.09
C GLN A 151 -3.93 -3.34 -1.43
N LEU A 152 -2.92 -2.93 -2.21
CA LEU A 152 -2.97 -2.97 -3.67
C LEU A 152 -3.05 -4.40 -4.20
N ARG A 153 -2.22 -5.32 -3.70
CA ARG A 153 -2.22 -6.74 -4.09
C ARG A 153 -3.54 -7.42 -3.74
N THR A 154 -4.01 -7.26 -2.49
CA THR A 154 -5.28 -7.85 -2.05
C THR A 154 -6.43 -7.39 -2.94
N ALA A 155 -6.49 -6.11 -3.30
CA ALA A 155 -7.51 -5.60 -4.21
C ALA A 155 -7.38 -6.23 -5.62
N ALA A 156 -6.17 -6.33 -6.17
CA ALA A 156 -5.94 -6.95 -7.47
C ALA A 156 -6.36 -8.44 -7.49
N ASP A 157 -6.09 -9.18 -6.42
CA ASP A 157 -6.36 -10.62 -6.31
C ASP A 157 -7.84 -10.93 -6.08
N THR A 158 -8.55 -10.09 -5.31
CA THR A 158 -9.99 -10.29 -5.05
C THR A 158 -10.85 -10.19 -6.31
N TRP A 159 -10.37 -9.57 -7.38
CA TRP A 159 -11.09 -9.52 -8.65
C TRP A 159 -10.94 -10.80 -9.50
N THR A 160 -10.06 -11.70 -9.08
CA THR A 160 -9.81 -12.97 -9.78
C THR A 160 -10.64 -14.12 -9.21
N ALA A 161 -11.19 -13.96 -8.00
CA ALA A 161 -12.04 -14.99 -7.41
C ALA A 161 -13.30 -15.14 -8.28
N PRO A 162 -13.50 -16.25 -8.99
CA PRO A 162 -14.77 -16.52 -9.64
C PRO A 162 -15.81 -16.49 -8.52
N ILE A 163 -16.87 -15.71 -8.72
CA ILE A 163 -18.08 -15.84 -7.90
C ILE A 163 -18.53 -17.27 -8.13
N LEU A 164 -18.19 -18.18 -7.23
CA LEU A 164 -18.85 -19.47 -7.14
C LEU A 164 -20.29 -19.15 -6.78
N THR A 165 -21.08 -18.81 -7.79
CA THR A 165 -22.53 -18.81 -7.70
C THR A 165 -22.89 -20.24 -7.37
N THR A 166 -23.09 -20.50 -6.09
CA THR A 166 -23.76 -21.73 -5.65
C THR A 166 -25.07 -21.79 -6.43
N PRO A 167 -25.27 -22.79 -7.31
CA PRO A 167 -26.51 -22.87 -8.04
C PRO A 167 -27.64 -22.92 -7.03
N PRO A 168 -28.76 -22.19 -7.27
CA PRO A 168 -29.88 -22.21 -6.35
C PRO A 168 -30.33 -23.66 -6.16
N PRO A 169 -30.65 -24.09 -4.91
CA PRO A 169 -31.12 -25.44 -4.67
C PRO A 169 -32.31 -25.72 -5.59
N ALA A 170 -32.26 -26.82 -6.34
CA ALA A 170 -33.32 -27.24 -7.22
C ALA A 170 -34.63 -27.30 -6.44
N PRO A 171 -35.74 -26.77 -6.99
CA PRO A 171 -37.01 -26.86 -6.30
C PRO A 171 -37.37 -28.31 -6.09
N SER A 172 -37.52 -28.71 -4.82
CA SER A 172 -37.99 -30.04 -4.43
C SER A 172 -39.37 -30.22 -4.99
N THR A 173 -39.53 -31.02 -6.03
CA THR A 173 -40.84 -31.43 -6.56
C THR A 173 -41.47 -32.38 -5.53
N SER A 174 -42.27 -31.80 -4.63
CA SER A 174 -43.16 -32.57 -3.75
C SER A 174 -44.20 -33.24 -4.60
N THR A 175 -43.99 -34.50 -4.91
CA THR A 175 -45.02 -35.35 -5.54
C THR A 175 -46.14 -35.57 -4.56
N THR A 176 -47.17 -34.75 -4.68
CA THR A 176 -48.44 -34.94 -3.92
C THR A 176 -49.13 -36.17 -4.47
N HIS A 177 -48.98 -37.27 -3.76
CA HIS A 177 -49.72 -38.50 -4.03
C HIS A 177 -51.20 -38.29 -3.66
N ARG A 178 -52.06 -38.06 -4.67
CA ARG A 178 -53.52 -37.92 -4.53
C ARG A 178 -54.15 -39.32 -4.37
N PRO A 179 -54.77 -39.64 -3.26
CA PRO A 179 -55.47 -40.91 -3.13
C PRO A 179 -56.72 -40.95 -4.00
N ARG A 180 -56.84 -42.00 -4.77
CA ARG A 180 -57.96 -42.28 -5.67
C ARG A 180 -59.12 -42.82 -4.87
N ASN A 181 -60.17 -42.01 -4.58
CA ASN A 181 -61.41 -42.47 -4.06
C ASN A 181 -62.14 -43.31 -5.10
N ARG A 182 -62.44 -44.59 -4.79
CA ARG A 182 -63.37 -45.43 -5.50
C ARG A 182 -64.77 -45.19 -4.92
N PRO A 183 -65.81 -45.03 -5.73
CA PRO A 183 -67.17 -45.13 -5.23
C PRO A 183 -67.62 -46.60 -5.12
N CYS A 184 -68.23 -46.96 -3.99
CA CYS A 184 -69.03 -48.21 -3.87
C CYS A 184 -70.47 -47.93 -4.33
N THR A 185 -70.98 -48.76 -5.19
CA THR A 185 -72.35 -49.03 -5.46
C THR A 185 -72.87 -49.99 -4.44
#